data_56eeb7c87a295708d499851f2e6cfa31
#
_entry.id   56eeb7c87a295708d499851f2e6cfa31
#
_cell.length_a   1.000
_cell.length_b   1.000
_cell.length_c   1.000
_cell.angle_alpha   90.00
_cell.angle_beta   90.00
_cell.angle_gamma   90.00
#
_symmetry.space_group_name_H-M   'P 1'
#
loop_
_entity.id
_entity.type
_entity.pdbx_description
1 polymer ?
#
loop_
_entity_poly.entity_id
_entity_poly.type
_entity_poly.pdbx_seq_one_letter_code
_entity_poly.pdbx_strand_id
1 'polypeptide(L)' 'MAEKNKHTAKKVSHGHYTYRGFSVICVGYYHPEHRVCWEAIDEHGCGFAHGFSLKEVKCLINNEMDVLNNK' A
#
# COMPACT_ATOMS: atom_id res chain seq x y z
N MET A 1 -3.37 23.75 5.33
CA MET A 1 -3.24 23.21 5.28
C MET A 1 -3.21 22.29 5.35
N ALA A 2 -3.03 21.96 5.52
CA ALA A 2 -2.87 20.92 5.81
C ALA A 2 -3.52 19.91 5.28
N GLU A 3 -3.99 19.74 4.67
CA GLU A 3 -4.56 18.81 4.25
C GLU A 3 -3.91 17.86 3.54
N LYS A 4 -2.80 17.77 3.53
CA LYS A 4 -2.12 16.87 2.83
C LYS A 4 -2.28 15.52 3.26
N ASN A 5 -2.39 15.11 4.31
CA ASN A 5 -2.44 13.77 4.70
C ASN A 5 -3.80 13.31 4.96
N LYS A 6 -4.70 13.47 4.07
CA LYS A 6 -5.97 13.01 4.27
C LYS A 6 -6.07 11.54 4.26
N HIS A 7 -5.18 10.81 3.67
CA HIS A 7 -5.25 9.35 3.56
C HIS A 7 -4.32 8.72 4.57
N THR A 8 -4.88 7.95 5.48
CA THR A 8 -4.12 7.31 6.52
C THR A 8 -4.36 5.81 6.47
N ALA A 9 -3.30 5.04 6.53
CA ALA A 9 -3.43 3.60 6.55
C ALA A 9 -3.96 3.19 7.91
N LYS A 10 -4.92 2.28 7.93
CA LYS A 10 -5.50 1.81 9.16
C LYS A 10 -5.09 0.38 9.39
N LYS A 11 -4.59 0.08 10.56
CA LYS A 11 -4.16 -1.26 10.89
C LYS A 11 -5.37 -2.14 11.19
N VAL A 12 -5.48 -3.23 10.45
CA VAL A 12 -6.55 -4.18 10.65
C VAL A 12 -6.09 -5.26 11.60
N SER A 13 -4.88 -5.74 11.42
CA SER A 13 -4.29 -6.72 12.30
C SER A 13 -2.80 -6.68 12.05
N HIS A 14 -2.06 -7.54 12.74
CA HIS A 14 -0.61 -7.54 12.60
C HIS A 14 -0.26 -7.83 11.14
N GLY A 15 0.47 -6.96 10.51
CA GLY A 15 0.90 -7.16 9.13
C GLY A 15 -0.18 -6.91 8.08
N HIS A 16 -1.28 -6.27 8.48
CA HIS A 16 -2.38 -6.03 7.55
C HIS A 16 -2.95 -4.64 7.79
N TYR A 17 -2.92 -3.81 6.76
CA TYR A 17 -3.45 -2.46 6.83
C TYR A 17 -4.41 -2.25 5.67
N THR A 18 -5.26 -1.24 5.77
CA THR A 18 -6.07 -0.82 4.63
C THR A 18 -5.67 0.62 4.30
N TYR A 19 -5.66 0.96 3.02
CA TYR A 19 -5.29 2.28 2.59
C TYR A 19 -6.00 2.61 1.29
N ARG A 20 -6.85 3.63 1.32
CA ARG A 20 -7.60 4.09 0.14
C ARG A 20 -8.34 2.94 -0.56
N GLY A 21 -8.88 2.03 0.23
CA GLY A 21 -9.65 0.92 -0.34
C GLY A 21 -8.83 -0.31 -0.71
N PHE A 22 -7.53 -0.25 -0.54
CA PHE A 22 -6.68 -1.39 -0.82
C PHE A 22 -6.29 -2.10 0.46
N SER A 23 -6.08 -3.39 0.37
CA SER A 23 -5.55 -4.16 1.50
C SER A 23 -4.04 -4.23 1.30
N VAL A 24 -3.30 -3.77 2.29
CA VAL A 24 -1.83 -3.78 2.23
C VAL A 24 -1.36 -4.79 3.24
N ILE A 25 -0.76 -5.88 2.77
CA ILE A 25 -0.36 -6.96 3.65
C ILE A 25 1.13 -7.22 3.57
N CYS A 26 1.67 -7.70 4.67
CA CYS A 26 3.07 -8.08 4.73
C CYS A 26 3.13 -9.52 4.25
N VAL A 27 3.73 -9.74 3.08
CA VAL A 27 3.77 -11.07 2.52
C VAL A 27 4.99 -11.86 2.91
N GLY A 28 5.88 -11.26 3.67
CA GLY A 28 6.99 -12.02 4.19
C GLY A 28 8.32 -11.37 3.94
N TYR A 29 9.38 -12.13 4.25
CA TYR A 29 10.73 -11.62 4.14
C TYR A 29 11.33 -12.08 2.82
N TYR A 30 11.87 -11.14 2.08
CA TYR A 30 12.48 -11.44 0.79
C TYR A 30 13.98 -11.57 1.01
N HIS A 31 14.45 -12.80 1.06
CA HIS A 31 15.84 -13.06 1.37
C HIS A 31 16.88 -12.40 0.46
N PRO A 32 16.71 -12.44 -0.84
CA PRO A 32 17.73 -11.82 -1.71
C PRO A 32 17.98 -10.35 -1.39
N GLU A 33 16.94 -9.63 -0.95
CA GLU A 33 17.10 -8.23 -0.63
C GLU A 33 17.21 -8.02 0.87
N HIS A 34 17.04 -9.07 1.67
CA HIS A 34 17.06 -8.94 3.12
C HIS A 34 16.09 -7.90 3.62
N ARG A 35 14.89 -7.88 3.05
CA ARG A 35 13.90 -6.89 3.41
C ARG A 35 12.52 -7.53 3.49
N VAL A 36 11.65 -6.89 4.24
CA VAL A 36 10.27 -7.34 4.35
C VAL A 36 9.52 -6.82 3.13
N CYS A 37 8.70 -7.67 2.55
CA CYS A 37 7.96 -7.30 1.35
C CYS A 37 6.49 -7.08 1.70
N TRP A 38 5.90 -6.03 1.15
CA TRP A 38 4.50 -5.69 1.35
C TRP A 38 3.80 -5.68 -0.01
N GLU A 39 2.53 -5.99 -0.01
CA GLU A 39 1.77 -6.00 -1.25
C GLU A 39 0.41 -5.35 -1.05
N ALA A 40 -0.05 -4.60 -2.03
CA ALA A 40 -1.37 -3.99 -2.01
C ALA A 40 -2.28 -4.83 -2.91
N ILE A 41 -3.48 -5.12 -2.42
CA ILE A 41 -4.43 -5.95 -3.13
C ILE A 41 -5.73 -5.16 -3.23
N ASP A 42 -6.32 -5.12 -4.42
CA ASP A 42 -7.54 -4.35 -4.59
C ASP A 42 -8.74 -5.13 -4.07
N GLU A 43 -9.93 -4.58 -4.23
CA GLU A 43 -11.11 -5.20 -3.67
C GLU A 43 -11.47 -6.51 -4.36
N HIS A 44 -10.89 -6.77 -5.49
CA HIS A 44 -11.15 -8.02 -6.21
C HIS A 44 -10.10 -9.08 -5.90
N GLY A 45 -9.18 -8.77 -5.03
CA GLY A 45 -8.16 -9.74 -4.68
C GLY A 45 -6.98 -9.79 -5.62
N CYS A 46 -6.88 -8.82 -6.53
CA CYS A 46 -5.79 -8.80 -7.48
C CYS A 46 -4.64 -7.98 -6.96
N GLY A 47 -3.42 -8.43 -7.19
CA GLY A 47 -2.24 -7.69 -6.80
C GLY A 47 -2.18 -6.38 -7.56
N PHE A 48 -1.91 -5.30 -6.84
CA PHE A 48 -1.88 -3.98 -7.43
C PHE A 48 -0.48 -3.40 -7.42
N ALA A 49 0.20 -3.49 -6.31
CA ALA A 49 1.54 -2.93 -6.17
C ALA A 49 2.24 -3.65 -5.05
N HIS A 50 3.56 -3.60 -5.05
CA HIS A 50 4.30 -4.19 -3.96
C HIS A 50 5.58 -3.38 -3.74
N GLY A 51 6.12 -3.47 -2.54
CA GLY A 51 7.30 -2.72 -2.19
C GLY A 51 7.90 -3.30 -0.93
N PHE A 52 8.97 -2.67 -0.46
CA PHE A 52 9.66 -3.19 0.70
C PHE A 52 9.32 -2.43 1.98
N SER A 53 8.32 -1.58 1.95
CA SER A 53 7.87 -0.90 3.14
C SER A 53 6.44 -0.44 2.93
N LEU A 54 5.74 -0.23 4.03
CA LEU A 54 4.37 0.27 3.95
C LEU A 54 4.35 1.63 3.27
N LYS A 55 5.33 2.47 3.58
CA LYS A 55 5.40 3.79 2.99
C LYS A 55 5.55 3.72 1.48
N GLU A 56 6.37 2.80 1.01
CA GLU A 56 6.61 2.65 -0.41
C GLU A 56 5.34 2.21 -1.13
N VAL A 57 4.62 1.26 -0.56
CA VAL A 57 3.39 0.78 -1.16
C VAL A 57 2.33 1.88 -1.16
N LYS A 58 2.24 2.66 -0.08
CA LYS A 58 1.31 3.77 -0.04
C LYS A 58 1.62 4.79 -1.13
N CYS A 59 2.89 5.02 -1.37
CA CYS A 59 3.31 5.95 -2.41
C CYS A 59 2.88 5.47 -3.79
N LEU A 60 3.03 4.17 -4.03
CA LEU A 60 2.62 3.60 -5.31
C LEU A 60 1.11 3.70 -5.50
N ILE A 61 0.35 3.46 -4.44
CA ILE A 61 -1.09 3.58 -4.52
C ILE A 61 -1.47 5.03 -4.81
N ASN A 62 -0.84 5.97 -4.14
CA ASN A 62 -1.14 7.37 -4.35
C ASN A 62 -0.85 7.80 -5.78
N ASN A 63 0.26 7.36 -6.33
CA ASN A 63 0.61 7.72 -7.69
C ASN A 63 -0.43 7.22 -8.68
N GLU A 64 -0.86 5.98 -8.49
CA GLU A 64 -1.83 5.42 -9.40
C GLU A 64 -3.18 6.10 -9.28
N MET A 65 -3.64 6.32 -8.06
CA MET A 65 -4.93 6.95 -7.84
C MET A 65 -4.93 8.39 -8.32
N ASP A 66 -3.83 9.10 -8.11
CA ASP A 66 -3.77 10.49 -8.54
C ASP A 66 -3.73 10.60 -10.05
N VAL A 67 -3.09 9.67 -10.73
CA VAL A 67 -3.07 9.69 -12.17
C VAL A 67 -4.48 9.45 -12.70
N LEU A 68 -5.21 8.50 -12.11
CA LEU A 68 -6.56 8.22 -12.56
C LEU A 68 -7.48 9.40 -12.31
N ASN A 69 -7.28 10.11 -11.22
CA ASN A 69 -8.14 11.22 -10.89
C ASN A 69 -7.84 12.49 -11.67
N ASN A 70 -6.70 12.54 -12.30
CA ASN A 70 -6.35 13.71 -13.06
C ASN A 70 -6.68 13.61 -14.52
N LYS A 71 -7.50 12.65 -14.90
CA LYS A 71 -7.85 12.55 -16.30
C LYS A 71 -8.97 13.49 -16.69
#